data_c38140e93563bacbfeeb9ebdcded707e
#
_entry.id   c38140e93563bacbfeeb9ebdcded707e
#
_cell.length_a   1.000
_cell.length_b   1.000
_cell.length_c   1.000
_cell.angle_alpha   90.00
_cell.angle_beta   90.00
_cell.angle_gamma   90.00
#
_symmetry.space_group_name_H-M   'P 1'
#
loop_
_entity.id
_entity.type
_entity.pdbx_description
1 polymer ?
#
loop_
_entity_poly.entity_id
_entity_poly.type
_entity_poly.pdbx_seq_one_letter_code
_entity_poly.pdbx_strand_id
1 'polypeptide(L)'
;MTVLAVTEQRRGELRDPSFELITAGRQLADDLDSELHLAVIGGDVDGYADQLNREGVDAIHTVADGEEFNHDIYTQAVTAMADAHEPDAVLMANTVNGLDFAPAVAGQLDVPLVTDAVDFDASGTPEITREQYGGKVETTVDIEADQFALTIRPAECAKAEGTGDADIAAFDLDLDAPAVR
;
A
#
# COMPACT_ATOMS: atom_id res chain seq x y z
N MET A 1 6.15 0.60 15.06
CA MET A 1 6.16 1.46 13.87
C MET A 1 6.03 0.55 12.67
N THR A 2 5.22 0.91 11.69
CA THR A 2 4.83 0.01 10.59
C THR A 2 4.60 0.80 9.31
N VAL A 3 5.01 0.25 8.17
CA VAL A 3 4.60 0.69 6.84
C VAL A 3 3.59 -0.33 6.31
N LEU A 4 2.39 0.09 5.95
CA LEU A 4 1.34 -0.76 5.39
C LEU A 4 1.26 -0.58 3.87
N ALA A 5 1.64 -1.58 3.10
CA ALA A 5 1.54 -1.57 1.65
C ALA A 5 0.32 -2.36 1.17
N VAL A 6 -0.53 -1.72 0.39
CA VAL A 6 -1.78 -2.31 -0.12
C VAL A 6 -1.56 -2.89 -1.50
N THR A 7 -1.66 -4.20 -1.61
CA THR A 7 -1.45 -4.94 -2.85
C THR A 7 -2.70 -4.99 -3.71
N GLU A 8 -2.53 -5.20 -5.01
CA GLU A 8 -3.62 -5.25 -5.98
C GLU A 8 -3.60 -6.56 -6.77
N GLN A 9 -4.77 -7.09 -6.97
CA GLN A 9 -5.01 -8.19 -7.91
C GLN A 9 -6.03 -7.76 -8.97
N ARG A 10 -6.07 -8.45 -10.09
CA ARG A 10 -7.07 -8.27 -11.13
C ARG A 10 -7.37 -9.61 -11.79
N ARG A 11 -8.63 -10.03 -11.75
CA ARG A 11 -9.11 -11.27 -12.36
C ARG A 11 -8.35 -12.51 -11.89
N GLY A 12 -8.05 -12.58 -10.59
CA GLY A 12 -7.34 -13.72 -10.00
C GLY A 12 -5.82 -13.70 -10.18
N GLU A 13 -5.21 -12.60 -10.66
CA GLU A 13 -3.78 -12.47 -10.82
C GLU A 13 -3.25 -11.22 -10.11
N LEU A 14 -2.16 -11.38 -9.36
CA LEU A 14 -1.44 -10.26 -8.77
C LEU A 14 -0.89 -9.32 -9.85
N ARG A 15 -0.95 -8.03 -9.58
CA ARG A 15 -0.42 -7.01 -10.47
C ARG A 15 1.05 -6.73 -10.16
N ASP A 16 1.83 -6.45 -11.21
CA ASP A 16 3.24 -6.07 -11.08
C ASP A 16 3.49 -4.98 -10.04
N PRO A 17 2.70 -3.90 -9.97
CA PRO A 17 2.85 -2.88 -8.94
C PRO A 17 2.81 -3.40 -7.50
N SER A 18 2.15 -4.53 -7.23
CA SER A 18 2.17 -5.14 -5.90
C SER A 18 3.56 -5.60 -5.48
N PHE A 19 4.34 -6.14 -6.41
CA PHE A 19 5.73 -6.54 -6.15
C PHE A 19 6.68 -5.34 -6.09
N GLU A 20 6.39 -4.28 -6.83
CA GLU A 20 7.14 -3.02 -6.78
C GLU A 20 6.91 -2.28 -5.45
N LEU A 21 5.67 -2.34 -4.91
CA LEU A 21 5.34 -1.77 -3.60
C LEU A 21 6.08 -2.46 -2.44
N ILE A 22 6.41 -3.74 -2.56
CA ILE A 22 7.24 -4.41 -1.56
C ILE A 22 8.64 -3.76 -1.50
N THR A 23 9.25 -3.48 -2.65
CA THR A 23 10.55 -2.82 -2.72
C THR A 23 10.47 -1.40 -2.16
N ALA A 24 9.48 -0.61 -2.58
CA ALA A 24 9.26 0.73 -2.06
C ALA A 24 8.96 0.73 -0.55
N GLY A 25 8.08 -0.20 -0.12
CA GLY A 25 7.73 -0.36 1.29
C GLY A 25 8.90 -0.74 2.16
N ARG A 26 9.80 -1.63 1.68
CA ARG A 26 11.02 -2.00 2.40
C ARG A 26 11.95 -0.80 2.57
N GLN A 27 12.20 -0.04 1.48
CA GLN A 27 13.00 1.18 1.55
C GLN A 27 12.42 2.17 2.57
N LEU A 28 11.11 2.44 2.50
CA LEU A 28 10.44 3.36 3.41
C LEU A 28 10.47 2.85 4.86
N ALA A 29 10.29 1.55 5.08
CA ALA A 29 10.36 0.94 6.41
C ALA A 29 11.78 1.03 7.00
N ASP A 30 12.82 0.84 6.16
CA ASP A 30 14.21 1.00 6.59
C ASP A 30 14.51 2.47 6.98
N ASP A 31 14.03 3.44 6.21
CA ASP A 31 14.19 4.87 6.49
C ASP A 31 13.50 5.29 7.81
N LEU A 32 12.33 4.68 8.10
CA LEU A 32 11.52 4.98 9.28
C LEU A 32 11.84 4.08 10.51
N ASP A 33 12.78 3.14 10.40
CA ASP A 33 13.06 2.10 11.41
C ASP A 33 11.78 1.33 11.80
N SER A 34 11.03 0.90 10.78
CA SER A 34 9.70 0.29 10.88
C SER A 34 9.64 -1.09 10.22
N GLU A 35 8.59 -1.85 10.50
CA GLU A 35 8.28 -3.11 9.82
C GLU A 35 7.47 -2.88 8.54
N LEU A 36 7.63 -3.75 7.55
CA LEU A 36 6.79 -3.76 6.35
C LEU A 36 5.68 -4.79 6.46
N HIS A 37 4.44 -4.32 6.51
CA HIS A 37 3.23 -5.13 6.47
C HIS A 37 2.53 -5.00 5.11
N LEU A 38 1.97 -6.09 4.61
CA LEU A 38 1.16 -6.09 3.40
C LEU A 38 -0.32 -6.28 3.73
N ALA A 39 -1.18 -5.54 3.04
CA ALA A 39 -2.62 -5.77 2.99
C ALA A 39 -2.97 -6.50 1.69
N VAL A 40 -3.55 -7.69 1.81
CA VAL A 40 -3.95 -8.55 0.69
C VAL A 40 -5.46 -8.76 0.74
N ILE A 41 -6.16 -8.26 -0.27
CA ILE A 41 -7.63 -8.29 -0.35
C ILE A 41 -8.03 -8.99 -1.64
N GLY A 42 -8.85 -10.03 -1.56
CA GLY A 42 -9.32 -10.74 -2.74
C GLY A 42 -9.88 -12.14 -2.46
N GLY A 43 -10.15 -12.89 -3.52
CA GLY A 43 -10.73 -14.23 -3.43
C GLY A 43 -9.73 -15.31 -3.00
N ASP A 44 -8.59 -15.40 -3.69
CA ASP A 44 -7.52 -16.38 -3.39
C ASP A 44 -6.41 -15.75 -2.54
N VAL A 45 -6.76 -15.26 -1.36
CA VAL A 45 -5.81 -14.53 -0.51
C VAL A 45 -4.63 -15.38 -0.06
N ASP A 46 -4.79 -16.68 0.12
CA ASP A 46 -3.72 -17.59 0.50
C ASP A 46 -2.69 -17.71 -0.63
N GLY A 47 -3.16 -17.92 -1.86
CA GLY A 47 -2.30 -17.99 -3.05
C GLY A 47 -1.61 -16.66 -3.35
N TYR A 48 -2.24 -15.52 -3.06
CA TYR A 48 -1.62 -14.22 -3.19
C TYR A 48 -0.58 -13.97 -2.10
N ALA A 49 -0.90 -14.29 -0.85
CA ALA A 49 0.03 -14.15 0.27
C ALA A 49 1.30 -14.97 0.06
N ASP A 50 1.18 -16.22 -0.41
CA ASP A 50 2.33 -17.06 -0.75
C ASP A 50 3.23 -16.43 -1.82
N GLN A 51 2.64 -15.83 -2.85
CA GLN A 51 3.38 -15.15 -3.92
C GLN A 51 4.03 -13.84 -3.46
N LEU A 52 3.39 -13.12 -2.53
CA LEU A 52 3.84 -11.84 -1.99
C LEU A 52 4.79 -11.99 -0.79
N ASN A 53 4.96 -13.21 -0.28
CA ASN A 53 5.91 -13.50 0.79
C ASN A 53 7.34 -13.43 0.25
N ARG A 54 7.85 -12.21 0.13
CA ARG A 54 9.16 -11.86 -0.40
C ARG A 54 10.10 -11.43 0.71
N GLU A 55 11.39 -11.46 0.43
CA GLU A 55 12.41 -10.99 1.37
C GLU A 55 12.12 -9.55 1.81
N GLY A 56 12.14 -9.32 3.12
CA GLY A 56 11.91 -8.01 3.73
C GLY A 56 10.44 -7.66 4.00
N VAL A 57 9.52 -8.60 3.80
CA VAL A 57 8.14 -8.49 4.30
C VAL A 57 8.07 -9.12 5.67
N ASP A 58 7.57 -8.40 6.66
CA ASP A 58 7.50 -8.85 8.06
C ASP A 58 6.14 -9.50 8.37
N ALA A 59 5.04 -8.95 7.87
CA ALA A 59 3.71 -9.52 8.04
C ALA A 59 2.81 -9.33 6.82
N ILE A 60 1.87 -10.26 6.63
CA ILE A 60 0.85 -10.20 5.58
C ILE A 60 -0.52 -10.40 6.20
N HIS A 61 -1.36 -9.38 6.08
CA HIS A 61 -2.74 -9.41 6.56
C HIS A 61 -3.69 -9.66 5.40
N THR A 62 -4.49 -10.71 5.49
CA THR A 62 -5.40 -11.10 4.42
C THR A 62 -6.85 -10.83 4.77
N VAL A 63 -7.60 -10.29 3.81
CA VAL A 63 -9.07 -10.15 3.89
C VAL A 63 -9.69 -10.86 2.69
N ALA A 64 -10.36 -11.96 2.96
CA ALA A 64 -11.04 -12.73 1.93
C ALA A 64 -12.33 -12.00 1.51
N ASP A 65 -12.38 -11.58 0.25
CA ASP A 65 -13.52 -10.97 -0.41
C ASP A 65 -13.56 -11.38 -1.89
N GLY A 66 -14.47 -10.81 -2.68
CA GLY A 66 -14.63 -11.15 -4.09
C GLY A 66 -13.37 -11.00 -4.96
N GLU A 67 -13.43 -11.56 -6.18
CA GLU A 67 -12.30 -11.58 -7.13
C GLU A 67 -12.06 -10.23 -7.83
N GLU A 68 -13.01 -9.31 -7.77
CA GLU A 68 -12.94 -8.02 -8.45
C GLU A 68 -12.68 -6.90 -7.43
N PHE A 69 -11.92 -5.90 -7.85
CA PHE A 69 -11.72 -4.70 -7.06
C PHE A 69 -13.06 -4.04 -6.71
N ASN A 70 -13.23 -3.70 -5.44
CA ASN A 70 -14.36 -2.94 -4.95
C ASN A 70 -13.86 -1.80 -4.06
N HIS A 71 -14.21 -0.56 -4.42
CA HIS A 71 -13.80 0.65 -3.71
C HIS A 71 -14.13 0.60 -2.21
N ASP A 72 -15.39 0.25 -1.90
CA ASP A 72 -15.87 0.28 -0.51
C ASP A 72 -15.18 -0.79 0.34
N ILE A 73 -14.96 -1.98 -0.22
CA ILE A 73 -14.27 -3.08 0.46
C ILE A 73 -12.80 -2.74 0.73
N TYR A 74 -12.08 -2.24 -0.28
CA TYR A 74 -10.68 -1.83 -0.11
C TYR A 74 -10.56 -0.70 0.91
N THR A 75 -11.45 0.30 0.85
CA THR A 75 -11.44 1.40 1.81
C THR A 75 -11.69 0.90 3.23
N GLN A 76 -12.71 0.06 3.46
CA GLN A 76 -13.01 -0.51 4.77
C GLN A 76 -11.85 -1.36 5.31
N ALA A 77 -11.32 -2.27 4.49
CA ALA A 77 -10.25 -3.18 4.92
C ALA A 77 -8.96 -2.42 5.26
N VAL A 78 -8.54 -1.50 4.40
CA VAL A 78 -7.31 -0.73 4.61
C VAL A 78 -7.43 0.20 5.81
N THR A 79 -8.57 0.88 5.96
CA THR A 79 -8.81 1.75 7.12
C THR A 79 -8.82 0.95 8.43
N ALA A 80 -9.50 -0.20 8.47
CA ALA A 80 -9.53 -1.05 9.65
C ALA A 80 -8.15 -1.62 10.01
N MET A 81 -7.34 -2.01 9.02
CA MET A 81 -5.95 -2.43 9.24
C MET A 81 -5.09 -1.27 9.76
N ALA A 82 -5.26 -0.07 9.20
CA ALA A 82 -4.54 1.11 9.65
C ALA A 82 -4.93 1.51 11.08
N ASP A 83 -6.21 1.43 11.44
CA ASP A 83 -6.67 1.67 12.81
C ASP A 83 -6.11 0.65 13.82
N ALA A 84 -5.92 -0.61 13.38
CA ALA A 84 -5.42 -1.68 14.24
C ALA A 84 -3.89 -1.65 14.42
N HIS A 85 -3.16 -1.24 13.40
CA HIS A 85 -1.68 -1.30 13.37
C HIS A 85 -1.01 0.07 13.49
N GLU A 86 -1.77 1.16 13.40
CA GLU A 86 -1.29 2.55 13.49
C GLU A 86 -0.01 2.78 12.65
N PRO A 87 -0.05 2.52 11.32
CA PRO A 87 1.15 2.61 10.48
C PRO A 87 1.62 4.05 10.34
N ASP A 88 2.93 4.25 10.28
CA ASP A 88 3.56 5.55 9.99
C ASP A 88 3.23 5.98 8.55
N ALA A 89 3.15 5.00 7.63
CA ALA A 89 2.80 5.27 6.24
C ALA A 89 1.91 4.17 5.64
N VAL A 90 0.95 4.58 4.79
CA VAL A 90 0.15 3.68 3.95
C VAL A 90 0.57 3.86 2.50
N LEU A 91 1.11 2.80 1.90
CA LEU A 91 1.54 2.78 0.50
C LEU A 91 0.51 2.10 -0.39
N MET A 92 0.21 2.72 -1.51
CA MET A 92 -0.69 2.20 -2.53
C MET A 92 -0.04 2.40 -3.92
N ALA A 93 -0.44 1.63 -4.92
CA ALA A 93 0.03 1.86 -6.28
C ALA A 93 -0.76 2.99 -6.94
N ASN A 94 -0.09 3.82 -7.74
CA ASN A 94 -0.73 4.89 -8.52
C ASN A 94 -1.38 4.33 -9.79
N THR A 95 -2.26 3.35 -9.61
CA THR A 95 -3.08 2.71 -10.65
C THR A 95 -4.47 3.34 -10.67
N VAL A 96 -5.31 2.91 -11.61
CA VAL A 96 -6.72 3.34 -11.64
C VAL A 96 -7.44 2.98 -10.32
N ASN A 97 -7.20 1.76 -9.80
CA ASN A 97 -7.79 1.34 -8.52
C ASN A 97 -7.21 2.15 -7.35
N GLY A 98 -5.89 2.28 -7.29
CA GLY A 98 -5.23 3.04 -6.23
C GLY A 98 -5.70 4.49 -6.17
N LEU A 99 -5.84 5.15 -7.32
CA LEU A 99 -6.36 6.52 -7.41
C LEU A 99 -7.83 6.61 -6.99
N ASP A 100 -8.60 5.52 -7.12
CA ASP A 100 -10.00 5.50 -6.72
C ASP A 100 -10.16 5.42 -5.20
N PHE A 101 -9.44 4.51 -4.50
CA PHE A 101 -9.65 4.31 -3.06
C PHE A 101 -8.65 5.06 -2.15
N ALA A 102 -7.45 5.41 -2.60
CA ALA A 102 -6.46 6.08 -1.76
C ALA A 102 -6.94 7.40 -1.14
N PRO A 103 -7.66 8.28 -1.87
CA PRO A 103 -8.21 9.50 -1.26
C PRO A 103 -9.25 9.22 -0.17
N ALA A 104 -10.05 8.14 -0.32
CA ALA A 104 -11.03 7.75 0.67
C ALA A 104 -10.36 7.23 1.94
N VAL A 105 -9.33 6.39 1.81
CA VAL A 105 -8.52 5.90 2.94
C VAL A 105 -7.87 7.07 3.66
N ALA A 106 -7.13 7.92 2.95
CA ALA A 106 -6.46 9.07 3.55
C ALA A 106 -7.44 10.04 4.26
N GLY A 107 -8.62 10.26 3.66
CA GLY A 107 -9.66 11.08 4.25
C GLY A 107 -10.30 10.47 5.49
N GLN A 108 -10.45 9.15 5.57
CA GLN A 108 -10.98 8.48 6.76
C GLN A 108 -9.96 8.45 7.90
N LEU A 109 -8.68 8.29 7.59
CA LEU A 109 -7.58 8.31 8.55
C LEU A 109 -7.16 9.74 8.96
N ASP A 110 -7.67 10.77 8.26
CA ASP A 110 -7.29 12.18 8.46
C ASP A 110 -5.77 12.41 8.32
N VAL A 111 -5.16 11.78 7.31
CA VAL A 111 -3.74 11.89 7.01
C VAL A 111 -3.47 12.56 5.67
N PRO A 112 -2.33 13.26 5.50
CA PRO A 112 -1.96 13.80 4.19
C PRO A 112 -1.72 12.67 3.17
N LEU A 113 -2.15 12.89 1.93
CA LEU A 113 -1.93 12.01 0.79
C LEU A 113 -1.08 12.69 -0.27
N VAL A 114 0.05 12.10 -0.61
CA VAL A 114 0.84 12.50 -1.78
C VAL A 114 0.71 11.44 -2.86
N THR A 115 0.23 11.83 -4.03
CA THR A 115 -0.02 10.91 -5.15
C THR A 115 1.06 10.99 -6.21
N ASP A 116 1.26 9.89 -6.95
CA ASP A 116 2.18 9.79 -8.08
C ASP A 116 3.64 10.06 -7.70
N ALA A 117 4.06 9.52 -6.56
CA ALA A 117 5.43 9.60 -6.11
C ALA A 117 6.35 8.80 -7.06
N VAL A 118 7.48 9.38 -7.43
CA VAL A 118 8.52 8.76 -8.27
C VAL A 118 9.77 8.45 -7.47
N ASP A 119 9.97 9.16 -6.36
CA ASP A 119 11.07 8.96 -5.41
C ASP A 119 10.68 9.48 -4.04
N PHE A 120 11.35 9.02 -2.99
CA PHE A 120 11.15 9.50 -1.62
C PHE A 120 12.38 9.24 -0.76
N ASP A 121 12.54 10.05 0.28
CA ASP A 121 13.50 9.90 1.37
C ASP A 121 12.77 10.19 2.70
N ALA A 122 12.75 9.23 3.60
CA ALA A 122 12.11 9.38 4.90
C ALA A 122 13.09 9.23 6.08
N SER A 123 14.40 9.30 5.82
CA SER A 123 15.44 9.23 6.85
C SER A 123 15.45 10.44 7.82
N GLY A 124 14.69 11.48 7.48
CA GLY A 124 14.47 12.68 8.28
C GLY A 124 12.99 13.08 8.21
N THR A 125 12.67 14.34 7.93
CA THR A 125 11.34 14.76 7.52
C THR A 125 11.04 14.10 6.17
N PRO A 126 9.95 13.34 6.01
CA PRO A 126 9.70 12.66 4.74
C PRO A 126 9.57 13.64 3.57
N GLU A 127 10.42 13.45 2.57
CA GLU A 127 10.47 14.23 1.32
C GLU A 127 10.00 13.34 0.17
N ILE A 128 8.95 13.74 -0.54
CA ILE A 128 8.36 12.98 -1.63
C ILE A 128 8.53 13.71 -2.94
N THR A 129 9.17 13.07 -3.91
CA THR A 129 9.37 13.64 -5.24
C THR A 129 8.27 13.20 -6.20
N ARG A 130 7.74 14.16 -6.93
CA ARG A 130 6.72 13.98 -7.97
C ARG A 130 7.16 14.64 -9.26
N GLU A 131 6.80 14.04 -10.37
CA GLU A 131 6.95 14.66 -11.69
C GLU A 131 5.62 15.18 -12.22
N GLN A 132 5.67 16.35 -12.83
CA GLN A 132 4.52 17.00 -13.45
C GLN A 132 4.80 17.36 -14.91
N TYR A 133 3.75 17.60 -15.68
CA TYR A 133 3.83 17.98 -17.09
C TYR A 133 4.68 17.00 -17.96
N GLY A 134 4.52 15.69 -17.71
CA GLY A 134 5.26 14.66 -18.46
C GLY A 134 6.77 14.68 -18.18
N GLY A 135 7.14 14.84 -16.90
CA GLY A 135 8.53 14.82 -16.45
C GLY A 135 9.31 16.12 -16.68
N LYS A 136 8.61 17.21 -17.05
CA LYS A 136 9.27 18.52 -17.28
C LYS A 136 9.50 19.32 -16.00
N VAL A 137 8.73 19.04 -14.97
CA VAL A 137 8.82 19.69 -13.66
C VAL A 137 8.86 18.62 -12.59
N GLU A 138 9.87 18.67 -11.77
CA GLU A 138 10.00 17.88 -10.55
C GLU A 138 9.62 18.75 -9.35
N THR A 139 8.84 18.20 -8.44
CA THR A 139 8.40 18.86 -7.22
C THR A 139 8.66 17.96 -6.04
N THR A 140 9.36 18.46 -5.04
CA THR A 140 9.53 17.80 -3.74
C THR A 140 8.52 18.36 -2.76
N VAL A 141 7.88 17.47 -2.01
CA VAL A 141 6.90 17.77 -0.97
C VAL A 141 7.39 17.24 0.36
N ASP A 142 7.53 18.10 1.35
CA ASP A 142 7.85 17.72 2.72
C ASP A 142 6.57 17.37 3.46
N ILE A 143 6.58 16.28 4.23
CA ILE A 143 5.43 15.86 5.03
C ILE A 143 5.70 16.17 6.50
N GLU A 144 4.97 17.15 7.04
CA GLU A 144 5.04 17.54 8.45
C GLU A 144 3.90 16.86 9.25
N ALA A 145 3.81 15.52 9.17
CA ALA A 145 2.81 14.73 9.88
C ALA A 145 3.44 13.43 10.37
N ASP A 146 2.92 12.89 11.48
CA ASP A 146 3.41 11.63 12.07
C ASP A 146 2.96 10.42 11.24
N GLN A 147 1.85 10.54 10.51
CA GLN A 147 1.31 9.51 9.64
C GLN A 147 0.96 10.11 8.27
N PHE A 148 1.14 9.35 7.20
CA PHE A 148 0.84 9.81 5.85
C PHE A 148 0.49 8.66 4.89
N ALA A 149 -0.06 9.01 3.74
CA ALA A 149 -0.36 8.07 2.67
C ALA A 149 0.33 8.50 1.38
N LEU A 150 0.81 7.50 0.62
CA LEU A 150 1.46 7.70 -0.67
C LEU A 150 0.83 6.81 -1.74
N THR A 151 0.72 7.32 -2.97
CA THR A 151 0.62 6.44 -4.13
C THR A 151 1.91 6.48 -4.95
N ILE A 152 2.50 5.31 -5.19
CA ILE A 152 3.77 5.15 -5.91
C ILE A 152 3.47 4.90 -7.39
N ARG A 153 4.14 5.62 -8.28
CA ARG A 153 4.02 5.41 -9.71
C ARG A 153 4.52 4.01 -10.10
N PRO A 154 3.75 3.22 -10.85
CA PRO A 154 4.22 1.93 -11.37
C PRO A 154 5.50 2.06 -12.21
N ALA A 155 6.34 1.05 -12.14
CA ALA A 155 7.62 0.91 -12.84
C ALA A 155 8.75 1.86 -12.37
N GLU A 156 8.57 2.56 -11.23
CA GLU A 156 9.66 3.32 -10.61
C GLU A 156 10.56 2.45 -9.72
N CYS A 157 10.00 1.38 -9.14
CA CYS A 157 10.75 0.44 -8.31
C CYS A 157 10.90 -0.91 -8.99
N ALA A 158 12.00 -1.61 -8.71
CA ALA A 158 12.15 -3.00 -9.13
C ALA A 158 11.15 -3.89 -8.40
N LYS A 159 10.70 -4.98 -9.04
CA LYS A 159 9.87 -5.98 -8.38
C LYS A 159 10.67 -6.70 -7.31
N ALA A 160 10.08 -6.92 -6.15
CA ALA A 160 10.70 -7.70 -5.09
C ALA A 160 10.90 -9.17 -5.53
N GLU A 161 12.07 -9.68 -5.24
CA GLU A 161 12.49 -11.04 -5.54
C GLU A 161 12.71 -11.85 -4.24
N GLY A 162 13.17 -13.08 -4.38
CA GLY A 162 13.46 -13.96 -3.25
C GLY A 162 12.20 -14.55 -2.62
N THR A 163 12.38 -15.18 -1.47
CA THR A 163 11.30 -15.75 -0.65
C THR A 163 11.52 -15.28 0.77
N GLY A 164 10.46 -14.76 1.40
CA GLY A 164 10.47 -14.29 2.77
C GLY A 164 9.95 -15.34 3.76
N ASP A 165 9.85 -14.92 4.99
CA ASP A 165 9.33 -15.67 6.14
C ASP A 165 8.31 -14.84 6.93
N ALA A 166 7.53 -14.01 6.22
CA ALA A 166 6.51 -13.15 6.79
C ALA A 166 5.48 -13.91 7.62
N ASP A 167 4.99 -13.29 8.68
CA ASP A 167 3.86 -13.79 9.45
C ASP A 167 2.55 -13.54 8.68
N ILE A 168 1.91 -14.59 8.20
CA ILE A 168 0.68 -14.51 7.40
C ILE A 168 -0.52 -14.81 8.28
N ALA A 169 -1.42 -13.84 8.41
CA ALA A 169 -2.62 -13.95 9.22
C ALA A 169 -3.86 -13.35 8.53
N ALA A 170 -5.00 -14.03 8.69
CA ALA A 170 -6.28 -13.46 8.33
C ALA A 170 -6.61 -12.29 9.26
N PHE A 171 -6.98 -11.14 8.68
CA PHE A 171 -7.46 -9.99 9.42
C PHE A 171 -8.96 -10.13 9.61
N ASP A 172 -9.39 -10.23 10.87
CA ASP A 172 -10.80 -10.41 11.21
C ASP A 172 -11.54 -9.07 11.10
N LEU A 173 -12.39 -8.97 10.10
CA LEU A 173 -13.14 -7.77 9.76
C LEU A 173 -14.54 -8.12 9.27
N ASP A 174 -15.55 -7.56 9.92
CA ASP A 174 -16.92 -7.57 9.43
C ASP A 174 -17.09 -6.46 8.37
N LEU A 175 -17.07 -6.87 7.10
CA LEU A 175 -17.27 -5.96 5.98
C LEU A 175 -18.73 -5.58 5.84
N ASP A 176 -19.01 -4.29 5.79
CA ASP A 176 -20.31 -3.79 5.38
C ASP A 176 -20.53 -4.06 3.88
N ALA A 177 -21.77 -4.40 3.51
CA ALA A 177 -22.10 -4.60 2.10
C ALA A 177 -21.79 -3.34 1.29
N PRO A 178 -21.05 -3.47 0.17
CA PRO A 178 -20.69 -2.32 -0.65
C PRO A 178 -21.93 -1.60 -1.17
N ALA A 179 -21.86 -0.28 -1.22
CA ALA A 179 -22.92 0.51 -1.80
C ALA A 179 -23.08 0.13 -3.28
N VAL A 180 -24.29 -0.19 -3.68
CA VAL A 180 -24.63 -0.44 -5.10
C VAL A 180 -24.54 0.90 -5.81
N ARG A 181 -23.52 1.07 -6.64
CA ARG A 181 -23.35 2.26 -7.51
C ARG A 181 -23.90 2.00 -8.90
#